data_28ec6603894222dd72e90c152a4c6603
#
_entry.id   28ec6603894222dd72e90c152a4c6603
#
_cell.length_a   1.000
_cell.length_b   1.000
_cell.length_c   1.000
_cell.angle_alpha   90.00
_cell.angle_beta   90.00
_cell.angle_gamma   90.00
#
_symmetry.space_group_name_H-M   'P 1'
#
loop_
_entity.id
_entity.type
_entity.pdbx_description
1 polymer ?
#
loop_
_entity_poly.entity_id
_entity_poly.type
_entity_poly.pdbx_seq_one_letter_code
_entity_poly.pdbx_strand_id
1 'polypeptide(L)'
;DGAEPIYRHSFTTHYLYYDGRRLREILLGIPSPRDAVFTPDGRNIVFSSCNNLYVYNIERQGTRQITRDGRWNETINGTTDWVYEEEFGFTRAFAVSPDSRRIAYLRFDESRVPLFEMMRYDGALYNRAYDFKYPKAGDANSVVTLHVFDLETGRTTKVDTGADTTQYIPRIGWTPRGELWYETRDRRQQQIVFRRLAADALTAPQAEQQTIYRERSPRYVAHETDRSFRWIDGGRRFLIMQETATGWMHLYLGEPGEPLRALTEGRWEVTGIVGADDRAVYY
;
A
#
# COMPACT_ATOMS: atom_id res chain seq x y z
N ASP A 1 -1.85 11.01 -22.93
CA ASP A 1 -3.03 10.53 -23.68
C ASP A 1 -2.94 9.02 -23.76
N GLY A 2 -4.06 8.31 -23.54
CA GLY A 2 -4.11 6.84 -23.53
C GLY A 2 -4.27 6.22 -22.12
N ALA A 3 -4.63 7.02 -21.11
CA ALA A 3 -5.01 6.49 -19.81
C ALA A 3 -6.43 5.91 -19.89
N GLU A 4 -6.57 4.64 -19.50
CA GLU A 4 -7.86 3.97 -19.42
C GLU A 4 -8.23 3.76 -17.94
N PRO A 5 -9.32 4.35 -17.44
CA PRO A 5 -9.73 4.22 -16.05
C PRO A 5 -10.17 2.78 -15.75
N ILE A 6 -9.83 2.31 -14.54
CA ILE A 6 -10.29 1.03 -14.00
C ILE A 6 -11.41 1.29 -12.98
N TYR A 7 -11.10 2.03 -11.90
CA TYR A 7 -12.05 2.53 -10.90
C TYR A 7 -11.94 4.06 -10.81
N ARG A 8 -12.20 4.65 -9.64
CA ARG A 8 -12.18 6.10 -9.44
C ARG A 8 -10.78 6.72 -9.59
N HIS A 9 -9.75 6.05 -9.13
CA HIS A 9 -8.37 6.56 -9.06
C HIS A 9 -7.40 5.76 -9.92
N SER A 10 -7.67 4.46 -10.08
CA SER A 10 -6.80 3.57 -10.83
C SER A 10 -7.03 3.65 -12.33
N PHE A 11 -5.95 3.58 -13.08
CA PHE A 11 -5.94 3.58 -14.52
C PHE A 11 -4.74 2.82 -15.07
N THR A 12 -4.84 2.36 -16.29
CA THR A 12 -3.71 1.86 -17.08
C THR A 12 -3.25 2.94 -18.04
N THR A 13 -1.95 2.97 -18.37
CA THR A 13 -1.41 3.97 -19.28
C THR A 13 -0.08 3.52 -19.90
N HIS A 14 0.36 4.24 -20.93
CA HIS A 14 1.72 4.13 -21.45
C HIS A 14 2.69 4.89 -20.55
N TYR A 15 3.87 4.32 -20.33
CA TYR A 15 4.89 4.92 -19.47
C TYR A 15 6.07 5.42 -20.29
N LEU A 16 6.47 6.65 -19.97
CA LEU A 16 7.66 7.29 -20.49
C LEU A 16 8.59 7.63 -19.31
N TYR A 17 9.89 7.48 -19.49
CA TYR A 17 10.84 8.03 -18.54
C TYR A 17 11.86 8.95 -19.23
N TYR A 18 12.30 9.96 -18.50
CA TYR A 18 13.31 10.90 -18.95
C TYR A 18 14.65 10.54 -18.30
N ASP A 19 15.66 10.23 -19.13
CA ASP A 19 16.99 9.80 -18.68
C ASP A 19 17.98 10.96 -18.45
N GLY A 20 17.48 12.21 -18.42
CA GLY A 20 18.26 13.44 -18.33
C GLY A 20 18.63 14.03 -19.71
N ARG A 21 18.40 13.28 -20.79
CA ARG A 21 18.72 13.69 -22.17
C ARG A 21 17.52 13.55 -23.11
N ARG A 22 16.79 12.46 -23.02
CA ARG A 22 15.65 12.16 -23.90
C ARG A 22 14.56 11.39 -23.17
N LEU A 23 13.33 11.53 -23.67
CA LEU A 23 12.21 10.67 -23.29
C LEU A 23 12.38 9.31 -23.96
N ARG A 24 12.13 8.25 -23.18
CA ARG A 24 12.11 6.87 -23.66
C ARG A 24 10.79 6.25 -23.28
N GLU A 25 10.16 5.60 -24.23
CA GLU A 25 9.02 4.74 -23.96
C GLU A 25 9.50 3.44 -23.34
N ILE A 26 8.83 2.98 -22.30
CA ILE A 26 9.16 1.76 -21.55
C ILE A 26 7.94 0.88 -21.43
N LEU A 27 8.15 -0.38 -21.06
CA LEU A 27 7.09 -1.39 -20.88
C LEU A 27 6.30 -1.66 -22.18
N LEU A 28 6.95 -1.48 -23.33
CA LEU A 28 6.38 -1.80 -24.63
C LEU A 28 5.97 -3.27 -24.68
N GLY A 29 4.76 -3.51 -25.17
CA GLY A 29 4.20 -4.86 -25.28
C GLY A 29 3.74 -5.50 -23.96
N ILE A 30 3.82 -4.76 -22.85
CA ILE A 30 3.19 -5.16 -21.58
C ILE A 30 1.73 -4.69 -21.59
N PRO A 31 0.76 -5.60 -21.46
CA PRO A 31 -0.65 -5.23 -21.44
C PRO A 31 -0.98 -4.46 -20.16
N SER A 32 -1.71 -3.35 -20.31
CA SER A 32 -2.32 -2.62 -19.19
C SER A 32 -1.39 -2.35 -17.99
N PRO A 33 -0.18 -1.77 -18.17
CA PRO A 33 0.71 -1.47 -17.06
C PRO A 33 0.16 -0.33 -16.19
N ARG A 34 0.39 -0.42 -14.87
CA ARG A 34 -0.05 0.58 -13.89
C ARG A 34 0.90 0.67 -12.68
N ASP A 35 0.80 1.75 -11.93
CA ASP A 35 1.52 1.97 -10.67
C ASP A 35 3.06 1.88 -10.78
N ALA A 36 3.64 2.23 -11.94
CA ALA A 36 5.07 2.10 -12.17
C ALA A 36 5.90 3.08 -11.32
N VAL A 37 6.92 2.54 -10.62
CA VAL A 37 7.84 3.32 -9.79
C VAL A 37 9.28 2.85 -9.96
N PHE A 38 10.24 3.77 -9.89
CA PHE A 38 11.66 3.42 -9.84
C PHE A 38 12.03 2.75 -8.53
N THR A 39 12.97 1.80 -8.59
CA THR A 39 13.71 1.40 -7.40
C THR A 39 14.58 2.57 -6.92
N PRO A 40 14.87 2.69 -5.59
CA PRO A 40 15.67 3.79 -5.06
C PRO A 40 17.05 3.98 -5.74
N ASP A 41 17.67 2.92 -6.22
CA ASP A 41 18.94 2.96 -6.98
C ASP A 41 18.78 3.39 -8.44
N GLY A 42 17.54 3.59 -8.92
CA GLY A 42 17.23 3.99 -10.30
C GLY A 42 17.48 2.94 -11.37
N ARG A 43 17.81 1.68 -11.00
CA ARG A 43 18.17 0.63 -11.97
C ARG A 43 16.98 -0.14 -12.52
N ASN A 44 15.91 -0.19 -11.76
CA ASN A 44 14.72 -0.94 -12.14
C ASN A 44 13.45 -0.11 -11.98
N ILE A 45 12.39 -0.55 -12.63
CA ILE A 45 11.02 -0.05 -12.45
C ILE A 45 10.16 -1.22 -12.03
N VAL A 46 9.45 -1.06 -10.90
CA VAL A 46 8.47 -2.03 -10.41
C VAL A 46 7.08 -1.54 -10.82
N PHE A 47 6.24 -2.43 -11.32
CA PHE A 47 4.91 -2.09 -11.81
C PHE A 47 3.97 -3.29 -11.74
N SER A 48 2.66 -3.02 -11.83
CA SER A 48 1.63 -4.05 -11.94
C SER A 48 1.09 -4.13 -13.37
N SER A 49 0.68 -5.33 -13.80
CA SER A 49 0.00 -5.57 -15.06
C SER A 49 -0.87 -6.83 -14.93
N CYS A 50 -2.12 -6.78 -15.40
CA CYS A 50 -3.06 -7.91 -15.36
C CYS A 50 -3.05 -8.63 -14.00
N ASN A 51 -3.20 -7.87 -12.90
CA ASN A 51 -3.20 -8.35 -11.52
C ASN A 51 -1.91 -9.06 -11.05
N ASN A 52 -0.81 -8.88 -11.77
CA ASN A 52 0.49 -9.42 -11.40
C ASN A 52 1.54 -8.32 -11.26
N LEU A 53 2.55 -8.61 -10.46
CA LEU A 53 3.67 -7.72 -10.17
C LEU A 53 4.87 -8.09 -11.04
N TYR A 54 5.57 -7.07 -11.54
CA TYR A 54 6.71 -7.16 -12.43
C TYR A 54 7.82 -6.22 -12.03
N VAL A 55 9.04 -6.52 -12.48
CA VAL A 55 10.18 -5.61 -12.46
C VAL A 55 10.80 -5.51 -13.84
N TYR A 56 11.04 -4.29 -14.31
CA TYR A 56 11.71 -3.97 -15.55
C TYR A 56 13.11 -3.44 -15.25
N ASN A 57 14.14 -4.06 -15.81
CA ASN A 57 15.53 -3.58 -15.70
C ASN A 57 15.83 -2.59 -16.83
N ILE A 58 16.22 -1.36 -16.47
CA ILE A 58 16.40 -0.25 -17.41
C ILE A 58 17.58 -0.48 -18.34
N GLU A 59 18.70 -0.97 -17.80
CA GLU A 59 19.92 -1.21 -18.58
C GLU A 59 19.75 -2.36 -19.57
N ARG A 60 19.22 -3.48 -19.09
CA ARG A 60 19.03 -4.70 -19.90
C ARG A 60 17.77 -4.66 -20.76
N GLN A 61 16.90 -3.67 -20.55
CA GLN A 61 15.60 -3.53 -21.22
C GLN A 61 14.74 -4.81 -21.14
N GLY A 62 14.82 -5.52 -20.00
CA GLY A 62 14.18 -6.80 -19.79
C GLY A 62 13.20 -6.77 -18.60
N THR A 63 12.08 -7.48 -18.77
CA THR A 63 11.03 -7.62 -17.75
C THR A 63 11.12 -8.98 -17.09
N ARG A 64 11.03 -9.02 -15.76
CA ARG A 64 10.86 -10.22 -14.94
C ARG A 64 9.51 -10.17 -14.25
N GLN A 65 8.73 -11.23 -14.43
CA GLN A 65 7.48 -11.41 -13.71
C GLN A 65 7.75 -11.95 -12.30
N ILE A 66 7.17 -11.29 -11.28
CA ILE A 66 7.30 -11.64 -9.86
C ILE A 66 6.20 -12.60 -9.44
N THR A 67 4.92 -12.25 -9.71
CA THR A 67 3.76 -13.09 -9.38
C THR A 67 3.10 -13.62 -10.64
N ARG A 68 2.41 -14.77 -10.54
CA ARG A 68 1.84 -15.48 -11.72
C ARG A 68 0.40 -15.95 -11.51
N ASP A 69 -0.16 -15.71 -10.34
CA ASP A 69 -1.51 -16.17 -9.96
C ASP A 69 -2.57 -15.07 -10.05
N GLY A 70 -2.17 -13.88 -10.53
CA GLY A 70 -3.08 -12.77 -10.76
C GLY A 70 -4.14 -13.12 -11.81
N ARG A 71 -5.41 -12.87 -11.46
CA ARG A 71 -6.58 -13.16 -12.29
C ARG A 71 -7.71 -12.19 -11.97
N TRP A 72 -8.36 -11.66 -12.99
CA TRP A 72 -9.50 -10.76 -12.85
C TRP A 72 -10.62 -11.42 -12.04
N ASN A 73 -11.17 -10.68 -11.07
CA ASN A 73 -12.21 -11.13 -10.15
C ASN A 73 -11.84 -12.32 -9.24
N GLU A 74 -10.57 -12.65 -9.12
CA GLU A 74 -10.09 -13.72 -8.24
C GLU A 74 -8.89 -13.32 -7.39
N THR A 75 -7.77 -12.92 -8.01
CA THR A 75 -6.52 -12.63 -7.31
C THR A 75 -5.84 -11.39 -7.85
N ILE A 76 -5.41 -10.51 -6.96
CA ILE A 76 -4.69 -9.30 -7.30
C ILE A 76 -3.37 -9.26 -6.52
N ASN A 77 -2.27 -8.90 -7.19
CA ASN A 77 -0.95 -8.75 -6.59
C ASN A 77 -0.38 -7.36 -6.88
N GLY A 78 0.03 -6.64 -5.83
CA GLY A 78 0.75 -5.39 -5.92
C GLY A 78 -0.08 -4.17 -6.36
N THR A 79 -1.38 -4.33 -6.54
CA THR A 79 -2.35 -3.26 -6.73
C THR A 79 -3.59 -3.56 -5.90
N THR A 80 -4.47 -2.60 -5.69
CA THR A 80 -5.61 -2.74 -4.78
C THR A 80 -6.83 -3.37 -5.45
N ASP A 81 -7.69 -3.96 -4.63
CA ASP A 81 -9.10 -4.19 -4.97
C ASP A 81 -9.92 -2.90 -4.87
N TRP A 82 -11.20 -2.97 -5.18
CA TRP A 82 -12.10 -1.82 -5.14
C TRP A 82 -12.20 -1.18 -3.75
N VAL A 83 -12.29 -2.00 -2.68
CA VAL A 83 -12.43 -1.51 -1.29
C VAL A 83 -11.20 -0.70 -0.86
N TYR A 84 -10.01 -1.18 -1.13
CA TYR A 84 -8.78 -0.49 -0.73
C TYR A 84 -8.55 0.79 -1.52
N GLU A 85 -8.94 0.81 -2.79
CA GLU A 85 -8.87 2.02 -3.58
C GLU A 85 -9.86 3.08 -3.10
N GLU A 86 -11.14 2.70 -2.92
CA GLU A 86 -12.21 3.66 -2.58
C GLU A 86 -12.13 4.11 -1.13
N GLU A 87 -11.95 3.18 -0.17
CA GLU A 87 -12.03 3.48 1.26
C GLU A 87 -10.68 3.92 1.84
N PHE A 88 -9.59 3.24 1.50
CA PHE A 88 -8.26 3.58 2.02
C PHE A 88 -7.48 4.57 1.14
N GLY A 89 -7.96 4.84 -0.07
CA GLY A 89 -7.49 5.94 -0.92
C GLY A 89 -6.10 5.71 -1.54
N PHE A 90 -5.77 4.49 -1.96
CA PHE A 90 -4.53 4.20 -2.69
C PHE A 90 -4.73 3.10 -3.72
N THR A 91 -3.88 3.07 -4.74
CA THR A 91 -3.94 2.09 -5.85
C THR A 91 -2.75 1.16 -5.85
N ARG A 92 -1.56 1.65 -5.48
CA ARG A 92 -0.33 0.90 -5.44
C ARG A 92 -0.18 0.15 -4.13
N ALA A 93 -0.26 -1.17 -4.17
CA ALA A 93 -0.17 -2.05 -3.01
C ALA A 93 1.19 -2.76 -2.93
N PHE A 94 2.28 -2.07 -3.27
CA PHE A 94 3.66 -2.52 -3.07
C PHE A 94 4.59 -1.39 -2.67
N ALA A 95 5.71 -1.75 -2.04
CA ALA A 95 6.78 -0.84 -1.63
C ALA A 95 8.15 -1.48 -1.88
N VAL A 96 9.08 -0.72 -2.42
CA VAL A 96 10.48 -1.16 -2.65
C VAL A 96 11.32 -0.76 -1.44
N SER A 97 12.19 -1.66 -0.97
CA SER A 97 13.11 -1.37 0.15
C SER A 97 14.15 -0.31 -0.24
N PRO A 98 14.67 0.47 0.73
CA PRO A 98 15.66 1.53 0.47
C PRO A 98 16.94 1.03 -0.21
N ASP A 99 17.33 -0.22 0.03
CA ASP A 99 18.47 -0.89 -0.60
C ASP A 99 18.18 -1.45 -2.00
N SER A 100 16.94 -1.26 -2.51
CA SER A 100 16.45 -1.76 -3.80
C SER A 100 16.49 -3.29 -3.96
N ARG A 101 16.60 -4.06 -2.88
CA ARG A 101 16.71 -5.53 -2.92
C ARG A 101 15.41 -6.26 -2.72
N ARG A 102 14.42 -5.64 -2.05
CA ARG A 102 13.17 -6.30 -1.68
C ARG A 102 11.96 -5.49 -2.10
N ILE A 103 10.90 -6.20 -2.43
CA ILE A 103 9.60 -5.63 -2.76
C ILE A 103 8.59 -6.24 -1.81
N ALA A 104 8.03 -5.43 -0.90
CA ALA A 104 6.87 -5.81 -0.11
C ALA A 104 5.61 -5.56 -0.94
N TYR A 105 4.66 -6.48 -0.94
CA TYR A 105 3.41 -6.31 -1.67
C TYR A 105 2.24 -7.00 -0.99
N LEU A 106 1.04 -6.46 -1.21
CA LEU A 106 -0.21 -7.09 -0.81
C LEU A 106 -0.73 -8.00 -1.92
N ARG A 107 -1.24 -9.15 -1.50
CA ARG A 107 -1.99 -10.07 -2.33
C ARG A 107 -3.42 -10.14 -1.80
N PHE A 108 -4.36 -9.88 -2.68
CA PHE A 108 -5.79 -9.92 -2.41
C PHE A 108 -6.38 -11.19 -3.02
N ASP A 109 -7.08 -11.97 -2.23
CA ASP A 109 -7.95 -13.04 -2.68
C ASP A 109 -9.39 -12.53 -2.61
N GLU A 110 -9.94 -12.14 -3.74
CA GLU A 110 -11.31 -11.62 -3.88
C GLU A 110 -12.31 -12.68 -4.37
N SER A 111 -11.91 -13.97 -4.40
CA SER A 111 -12.75 -15.05 -4.90
C SER A 111 -14.12 -15.14 -4.21
N ARG A 112 -14.16 -14.78 -2.91
CA ARG A 112 -15.38 -14.80 -2.08
C ARG A 112 -16.14 -13.49 -2.05
N VAL A 113 -15.61 -12.43 -2.64
CA VAL A 113 -16.27 -11.13 -2.75
C VAL A 113 -17.38 -11.23 -3.80
N PRO A 114 -18.60 -10.73 -3.51
CA PRO A 114 -19.69 -10.76 -4.50
C PRO A 114 -19.34 -9.99 -5.78
N LEU A 115 -19.81 -10.51 -6.89
CA LEU A 115 -19.72 -9.86 -8.19
C LEU A 115 -20.85 -8.84 -8.32
N PHE A 116 -20.53 -7.67 -8.84
CA PHE A 116 -21.49 -6.61 -9.14
C PHE A 116 -21.43 -6.30 -10.64
N GLU A 117 -22.58 -6.38 -11.30
CA GLU A 117 -22.71 -6.08 -12.72
C GLU A 117 -23.15 -4.63 -12.92
N MET A 118 -22.40 -3.91 -13.75
CA MET A 118 -22.76 -2.58 -14.22
C MET A 118 -22.85 -2.54 -15.73
N MET A 119 -23.68 -1.66 -16.23
CA MET A 119 -23.75 -1.38 -17.65
C MET A 119 -22.83 -0.21 -17.99
N ARG A 120 -21.92 -0.41 -18.93
CA ARG A 120 -21.00 0.61 -19.42
C ARG A 120 -21.62 1.34 -20.61
N TYR A 121 -21.75 2.67 -20.45
CA TYR A 121 -22.29 3.58 -21.47
C TYR A 121 -21.13 4.38 -22.05
N ASP A 122 -20.37 3.80 -22.96
CA ASP A 122 -19.16 4.37 -23.55
C ASP A 122 -19.37 4.96 -24.95
N GLY A 123 -20.63 5.22 -25.30
CA GLY A 123 -21.02 5.76 -26.62
C GLY A 123 -21.11 4.72 -27.74
N ALA A 124 -20.90 3.43 -27.44
CA ALA A 124 -21.14 2.35 -28.39
C ALA A 124 -22.63 2.17 -28.66
N LEU A 125 -22.99 1.66 -29.84
CA LEU A 125 -24.39 1.39 -30.25
C LEU A 125 -25.05 0.36 -29.27
N TYR A 126 -24.29 -0.63 -28.82
CA TYR A 126 -24.72 -1.61 -27.83
C TYR A 126 -23.89 -1.46 -26.57
N ASN A 127 -24.55 -1.32 -25.42
CA ASN A 127 -23.92 -1.27 -24.12
C ASN A 127 -23.22 -2.58 -23.78
N ARG A 128 -22.17 -2.52 -22.97
CA ARG A 128 -21.41 -3.68 -22.52
C ARG A 128 -21.56 -3.84 -21.01
N ALA A 129 -21.71 -5.06 -20.54
CA ALA A 129 -21.61 -5.39 -19.14
C ALA A 129 -20.17 -5.16 -18.66
N TYR A 130 -20.03 -4.64 -17.44
CA TYR A 130 -18.77 -4.48 -16.75
C TYR A 130 -18.91 -5.03 -15.33
N ASP A 131 -18.30 -6.17 -15.12
CA ASP A 131 -18.44 -6.93 -13.89
C ASP A 131 -17.17 -6.79 -13.06
N PHE A 132 -17.31 -6.45 -11.79
CA PHE A 132 -16.20 -6.37 -10.86
C PHE A 132 -16.63 -6.75 -9.44
N LYS A 133 -15.66 -7.07 -8.59
CA LYS A 133 -15.87 -7.42 -7.20
C LYS A 133 -16.22 -6.18 -6.38
N TYR A 134 -17.42 -6.18 -5.79
CA TYR A 134 -17.93 -5.06 -5.02
C TYR A 134 -18.73 -5.58 -3.82
N PRO A 135 -18.17 -5.55 -2.61
CA PRO A 135 -18.88 -6.00 -1.43
C PRO A 135 -19.85 -4.90 -0.95
N LYS A 136 -21.08 -5.27 -0.70
CA LYS A 136 -22.03 -4.42 0.03
C LYS A 136 -21.79 -4.55 1.53
N ALA A 137 -22.41 -3.65 2.32
CA ALA A 137 -22.32 -3.71 3.77
C ALA A 137 -22.72 -5.09 4.31
N GLY A 138 -21.82 -5.72 5.05
CA GLY A 138 -22.02 -7.06 5.61
C GLY A 138 -21.46 -8.20 4.77
N ASP A 139 -21.14 -7.98 3.50
CA ASP A 139 -20.54 -8.98 2.62
C ASP A 139 -19.08 -9.29 2.98
N ALA A 140 -18.56 -10.40 2.43
CA ALA A 140 -17.16 -10.73 2.55
C ALA A 140 -16.29 -9.73 1.78
N ASN A 141 -15.18 -9.28 2.39
CA ASN A 141 -14.11 -8.58 1.69
C ASN A 141 -13.06 -9.57 1.20
N SER A 142 -12.11 -9.07 0.40
CA SER A 142 -10.91 -9.82 0.03
C SER A 142 -10.14 -10.29 1.27
N VAL A 143 -9.58 -11.49 1.20
CA VAL A 143 -8.56 -11.93 2.17
C VAL A 143 -7.23 -11.35 1.72
N VAL A 144 -6.64 -10.47 2.55
CA VAL A 144 -5.40 -9.77 2.20
C VAL A 144 -4.22 -10.37 2.95
N THR A 145 -3.13 -10.61 2.23
CA THR A 145 -1.89 -11.13 2.79
C THR A 145 -0.70 -10.28 2.35
N LEU A 146 0.29 -10.15 3.24
CA LEU A 146 1.53 -9.41 2.99
C LEU A 146 2.63 -10.38 2.59
N HIS A 147 3.34 -10.04 1.53
CA HIS A 147 4.45 -10.82 0.98
C HIS A 147 5.67 -9.94 0.75
N VAL A 148 6.85 -10.54 0.81
CA VAL A 148 8.11 -9.89 0.43
C VAL A 148 8.83 -10.74 -0.61
N PHE A 149 9.13 -10.15 -1.74
CA PHE A 149 9.94 -10.73 -2.80
C PHE A 149 11.36 -10.21 -2.72
N ASP A 150 12.34 -11.10 -2.74
CA ASP A 150 13.76 -10.76 -2.79
C ASP A 150 14.24 -10.82 -4.24
N LEU A 151 14.73 -9.69 -4.75
CA LEU A 151 15.16 -9.54 -6.15
C LEU A 151 16.41 -10.35 -6.50
N GLU A 152 17.27 -10.57 -5.52
CA GLU A 152 18.52 -11.31 -5.69
C GLU A 152 18.27 -12.81 -5.73
N THR A 153 17.58 -13.33 -4.73
CA THR A 153 17.32 -14.77 -4.61
C THR A 153 16.12 -15.25 -5.41
N GLY A 154 15.20 -14.34 -5.75
CA GLY A 154 13.95 -14.66 -6.42
C GLY A 154 12.93 -15.37 -5.54
N ARG A 155 13.10 -15.35 -4.24
CA ARG A 155 12.19 -16.01 -3.29
C ARG A 155 11.13 -15.04 -2.79
N THR A 156 9.93 -15.56 -2.60
CA THR A 156 8.84 -14.85 -1.93
C THR A 156 8.63 -15.44 -0.54
N THR A 157 8.52 -14.59 0.44
CA THR A 157 8.17 -14.95 1.83
C THR A 157 6.85 -14.30 2.19
N LYS A 158 5.91 -15.09 2.73
CA LYS A 158 4.67 -14.57 3.32
C LYS A 158 4.97 -14.08 4.74
N VAL A 159 4.55 -12.87 5.06
CA VAL A 159 4.66 -12.29 6.40
C VAL A 159 3.47 -12.77 7.24
N ASP A 160 3.73 -13.19 8.47
CA ASP A 160 2.67 -13.51 9.42
C ASP A 160 2.04 -12.20 9.94
N THR A 161 0.83 -11.91 9.52
CA THR A 161 0.06 -10.74 9.95
C THR A 161 -1.00 -11.08 11.01
N GLY A 162 -1.01 -12.31 11.51
CA GLY A 162 -1.97 -12.86 12.45
C GLY A 162 -3.03 -13.75 11.77
N ALA A 163 -3.84 -14.40 12.60
CA ALA A 163 -4.83 -15.37 12.14
C ALA A 163 -6.15 -14.78 11.63
N ASP A 164 -6.41 -13.49 11.90
CA ASP A 164 -7.65 -12.84 11.45
C ASP A 164 -7.59 -12.51 9.96
N THR A 165 -8.30 -13.29 9.16
CA THR A 165 -8.39 -13.12 7.70
C THR A 165 -9.39 -12.04 7.28
N THR A 166 -10.13 -11.45 8.23
CA THR A 166 -11.09 -10.36 7.98
C THR A 166 -10.50 -8.98 8.19
N GLN A 167 -9.30 -8.89 8.78
CA GLN A 167 -8.59 -7.63 8.99
C GLN A 167 -8.17 -6.98 7.68
N TYR A 168 -8.01 -5.67 7.72
CA TYR A 168 -7.39 -4.91 6.64
C TYR A 168 -5.88 -4.74 6.89
N ILE A 169 -5.12 -4.55 5.81
CA ILE A 169 -3.70 -4.16 5.82
C ILE A 169 -3.55 -2.91 4.95
N PRO A 170 -4.01 -1.72 5.41
CA PRO A 170 -4.12 -0.54 4.55
C PRO A 170 -2.78 0.13 4.25
N ARG A 171 -1.76 -0.07 5.08
CA ARG A 171 -0.45 0.57 4.90
C ARG A 171 0.67 -0.44 5.04
N ILE A 172 1.61 -0.38 4.11
CA ILE A 172 2.87 -1.13 4.12
C ILE A 172 4.01 -0.23 3.68
N GLY A 173 5.21 -0.50 4.13
CA GLY A 173 6.38 0.26 3.71
C GLY A 173 7.66 -0.22 4.35
N TRP A 174 8.71 0.56 4.14
CA TRP A 174 10.02 0.30 4.70
C TRP A 174 10.46 1.49 5.53
N THR A 175 11.10 1.22 6.68
CA THR A 175 11.80 2.28 7.40
C THR A 175 13.03 2.71 6.61
N PRO A 176 13.58 3.92 6.84
CA PRO A 176 14.87 4.32 6.23
C PRO A 176 16.03 3.34 6.52
N ARG A 177 15.89 2.49 7.53
CA ARG A 177 16.87 1.45 7.89
C ARG A 177 16.64 0.10 7.20
N GLY A 178 15.60 -0.01 6.36
CA GLY A 178 15.28 -1.24 5.64
C GLY A 178 14.47 -2.26 6.44
N GLU A 179 13.86 -1.87 7.56
CA GLU A 179 12.90 -2.73 8.26
C GLU A 179 11.54 -2.64 7.55
N LEU A 180 10.86 -3.77 7.39
CA LEU A 180 9.48 -3.77 6.89
C LEU A 180 8.55 -3.27 7.98
N TRP A 181 7.63 -2.38 7.65
CA TRP A 181 6.52 -2.02 8.53
C TRP A 181 5.18 -2.15 7.83
N TYR A 182 4.14 -2.40 8.59
CA TYR A 182 2.78 -2.52 8.09
C TYR A 182 1.75 -2.17 9.19
N GLU A 183 0.57 -1.77 8.75
CA GLU A 183 -0.61 -1.58 9.59
C GLU A 183 -1.56 -2.76 9.43
N THR A 184 -2.17 -3.18 10.54
CA THR A 184 -3.40 -3.98 10.53
C THR A 184 -4.54 -3.19 11.17
N ARG A 185 -5.73 -3.32 10.60
CA ARG A 185 -6.97 -2.69 11.08
C ARG A 185 -8.05 -3.77 11.17
N ASP A 186 -8.75 -3.85 12.30
CA ASP A 186 -9.83 -4.83 12.45
C ASP A 186 -11.04 -4.47 11.56
N ARG A 187 -11.89 -5.46 11.28
CA ARG A 187 -13.06 -5.29 10.40
C ARG A 187 -13.99 -4.17 10.83
N ARG A 188 -14.12 -3.93 12.14
CA ARG A 188 -14.95 -2.85 12.70
C ARG A 188 -14.27 -1.50 12.73
N GLN A 189 -12.99 -1.45 12.34
CA GLN A 189 -12.15 -0.26 12.35
C GLN A 189 -12.00 0.38 13.74
N GLN A 190 -12.13 -0.42 14.77
CA GLN A 190 -12.02 0.00 16.17
C GLN A 190 -10.60 -0.10 16.72
N GLN A 191 -9.73 -0.83 16.01
CA GLN A 191 -8.34 -0.97 16.39
C GLN A 191 -7.43 -0.88 15.16
N ILE A 192 -6.35 -0.12 15.29
CA ILE A 192 -5.21 -0.15 14.38
C ILE A 192 -3.96 -0.58 15.13
N VAL A 193 -3.07 -1.32 14.47
CA VAL A 193 -1.77 -1.72 15.01
C VAL A 193 -0.72 -1.60 13.93
N PHE A 194 0.26 -0.75 14.15
CA PHE A 194 1.47 -0.67 13.33
C PHE A 194 2.54 -1.59 13.91
N ARG A 195 3.15 -2.39 13.05
CA ARG A 195 4.23 -3.32 13.39
C ARG A 195 5.41 -3.12 12.47
N ARG A 196 6.60 -3.47 12.95
CA ARG A 196 7.80 -3.60 12.13
C ARG A 196 8.55 -4.89 12.42
N LEU A 197 9.32 -5.32 11.46
CA LEU A 197 10.22 -6.46 11.58
C LEU A 197 11.49 -6.23 10.77
N ALA A 198 12.60 -6.75 11.29
CA ALA A 198 13.89 -6.61 10.64
C ALA A 198 13.91 -7.37 9.30
N ALA A 199 14.66 -6.86 8.34
CA ALA A 199 14.70 -7.41 6.98
C ALA A 199 15.33 -8.82 6.91
N ASP A 200 16.25 -9.15 7.80
CA ASP A 200 16.87 -10.48 7.95
C ASP A 200 15.91 -11.48 8.62
N ALA A 201 15.02 -11.00 9.49
CA ALA A 201 14.00 -11.82 10.14
C ALA A 201 12.89 -12.28 9.17
N LEU A 202 12.74 -11.65 7.98
CA LEU A 202 11.72 -12.02 7.00
C LEU A 202 11.78 -13.47 6.52
N THR A 203 12.94 -14.13 6.65
CA THR A 203 13.13 -15.54 6.27
C THR A 203 12.83 -16.53 7.40
N ALA A 204 12.62 -16.04 8.63
CA ALA A 204 12.31 -16.88 9.79
C ALA A 204 10.80 -17.17 9.86
N PRO A 205 10.37 -18.41 10.13
CA PRO A 205 8.95 -18.78 10.20
C PRO A 205 8.14 -18.04 11.27
N GLN A 206 8.81 -17.53 12.30
CA GLN A 206 8.25 -16.76 13.40
C GLN A 206 9.15 -15.56 13.70
N ALA A 207 9.25 -14.65 12.71
CA ALA A 207 10.01 -13.43 12.90
C ALA A 207 9.43 -12.60 14.06
N GLU A 208 10.28 -12.18 14.97
CA GLU A 208 9.89 -11.26 16.04
C GLU A 208 9.42 -9.93 15.45
N GLN A 209 8.21 -9.52 15.81
CA GLN A 209 7.58 -8.30 15.31
C GLN A 209 7.42 -7.31 16.46
N GLN A 210 7.97 -6.14 16.29
CA GLN A 210 7.81 -5.07 17.26
C GLN A 210 6.56 -4.25 16.94
N THR A 211 5.69 -4.06 17.95
CA THR A 211 4.61 -3.06 17.84
C THR A 211 5.21 -1.66 17.89
N ILE A 212 4.94 -0.86 16.86
CA ILE A 212 5.34 0.55 16.76
C ILE A 212 4.32 1.41 17.49
N TYR A 213 3.04 1.19 17.17
CA TYR A 213 1.92 1.99 17.65
C TYR A 213 0.65 1.14 17.67
N ARG A 214 -0.23 1.45 18.62
CA ARG A 214 -1.57 0.89 18.70
C ARG A 214 -2.56 1.95 19.14
N GLU A 215 -3.71 1.98 18.48
CA GLU A 215 -4.84 2.81 18.88
C GLU A 215 -6.11 1.98 18.92
N ARG A 216 -6.97 2.31 19.88
CA ARG A 216 -8.31 1.75 20.02
C ARG A 216 -9.32 2.84 20.27
N SER A 217 -10.49 2.71 19.64
CA SER A 217 -11.62 3.58 19.85
C SER A 217 -12.88 2.71 20.06
N PRO A 218 -13.81 3.08 20.96
CA PRO A 218 -15.08 2.38 21.10
C PRO A 218 -16.01 2.60 19.90
N ARG A 219 -15.71 3.56 19.04
CA ARG A 219 -16.44 3.86 17.80
C ARG A 219 -15.66 3.36 16.59
N TYR A 220 -14.68 4.13 16.14
CA TYR A 220 -13.77 3.83 15.05
C TYR A 220 -12.50 4.65 15.22
N VAL A 221 -11.41 4.24 14.58
CA VAL A 221 -10.19 5.03 14.44
C VAL A 221 -10.22 5.71 13.08
N ALA A 222 -9.99 7.01 13.06
CA ALA A 222 -10.05 7.82 11.85
C ALA A 222 -9.01 7.37 10.80
N HIS A 223 -9.35 7.51 9.51
CA HIS A 223 -8.42 7.20 8.40
C HIS A 223 -7.27 8.21 8.30
N GLU A 224 -7.48 9.43 8.79
CA GLU A 224 -6.42 10.45 8.88
C GLU A 224 -5.25 9.96 9.73
N THR A 225 -5.51 9.13 10.74
CA THR A 225 -4.47 8.54 11.59
C THR A 225 -3.47 7.73 10.78
N ASP A 226 -3.92 6.75 9.98
CA ASP A 226 -3.01 5.92 9.18
C ASP A 226 -2.38 6.68 8.00
N ARG A 227 -3.10 7.61 7.39
CA ARG A 227 -2.59 8.46 6.30
C ARG A 227 -1.51 9.44 6.77
N SER A 228 -1.53 9.83 8.04
CA SER A 228 -0.57 10.77 8.62
C SER A 228 0.74 10.12 9.06
N PHE A 229 0.80 8.78 9.21
CA PHE A 229 1.97 8.09 9.71
C PHE A 229 3.21 8.34 8.85
N ARG A 230 4.27 8.87 9.45
CA ARG A 230 5.53 9.18 8.78
C ARG A 230 6.72 8.90 9.67
N TRP A 231 7.69 8.15 9.18
CA TRP A 231 8.98 8.02 9.82
C TRP A 231 9.77 9.32 9.75
N ILE A 232 10.42 9.68 10.83
CA ILE A 232 11.41 10.77 10.94
C ILE A 232 12.67 10.26 11.63
N ASP A 233 13.69 11.10 11.71
CA ASP A 233 14.92 10.84 12.45
C ASP A 233 15.55 9.48 12.06
N GLY A 234 15.66 9.25 10.75
CA GLY A 234 16.24 8.01 10.22
C GLY A 234 15.47 6.74 10.61
N GLY A 235 14.17 6.82 10.88
CA GLY A 235 13.32 5.68 11.27
C GLY A 235 13.37 5.34 12.76
N ARG A 236 13.88 6.24 13.61
CA ARG A 236 13.84 6.09 15.08
C ARG A 236 12.51 6.53 15.66
N ARG A 237 11.97 7.64 15.15
CA ARG A 237 10.72 8.26 15.59
C ARG A 237 9.73 8.35 14.43
N PHE A 238 8.49 8.59 14.76
CA PHE A 238 7.43 8.80 13.79
C PHE A 238 6.50 9.94 14.20
N LEU A 239 5.85 10.54 13.21
CA LEU A 239 4.74 11.46 13.38
C LEU A 239 3.43 10.72 13.07
N ILE A 240 2.39 11.05 13.82
CA ILE A 240 1.04 10.52 13.62
C ILE A 240 0.00 11.55 14.09
N MET A 241 -1.15 11.59 13.43
CA MET A 241 -2.29 12.36 13.90
C MET A 241 -3.27 11.43 14.59
N GLN A 242 -3.89 11.90 15.68
CA GLN A 242 -4.83 11.11 16.48
C GLN A 242 -5.93 12.03 17.06
N GLU A 243 -7.18 11.56 17.00
CA GLU A 243 -8.32 12.25 17.63
C GLU A 243 -8.83 11.54 18.89
N THR A 244 -8.59 10.23 19.03
CA THR A 244 -9.22 9.38 20.06
C THR A 244 -8.93 9.86 21.48
N ALA A 245 -7.77 10.46 21.74
CA ALA A 245 -7.38 10.91 23.07
C ALA A 245 -8.15 12.15 23.53
N THR A 246 -8.52 13.07 22.62
CA THR A 246 -9.05 14.39 22.96
C THR A 246 -10.42 14.67 22.34
N GLY A 247 -10.81 13.94 21.31
CA GLY A 247 -11.95 14.24 20.45
C GLY A 247 -11.66 15.30 19.38
N TRP A 248 -10.40 15.72 19.24
CA TRP A 248 -9.88 16.64 18.23
C TRP A 248 -8.64 16.05 17.59
N MET A 249 -8.52 16.17 16.28
CA MET A 249 -7.36 15.66 15.55
C MET A 249 -6.10 16.48 15.89
N HIS A 250 -5.14 15.86 16.55
CA HIS A 250 -3.89 16.50 16.95
C HIS A 250 -2.68 15.72 16.47
N LEU A 251 -1.55 16.43 16.37
CA LEU A 251 -0.27 15.90 15.95
C LEU A 251 0.50 15.36 17.16
N TYR A 252 1.06 14.17 17.00
CA TYR A 252 1.87 13.49 18.01
C TYR A 252 3.20 13.04 17.44
N LEU A 253 4.20 13.03 18.32
CA LEU A 253 5.49 12.39 18.10
C LEU A 253 5.52 11.07 18.87
N GLY A 254 5.87 10.00 18.17
CA GLY A 254 6.01 8.66 18.74
C GLY A 254 7.43 8.12 18.59
N GLU A 255 7.78 7.24 19.51
CA GLU A 255 8.92 6.34 19.46
C GLU A 255 8.41 4.91 19.70
N PRO A 256 8.87 3.91 18.93
CA PRO A 256 8.35 2.55 19.07
C PRO A 256 8.52 1.99 20.49
N GLY A 257 7.40 1.60 21.12
CA GLY A 257 7.37 1.09 22.48
C GLY A 257 7.14 2.16 23.56
N GLU A 258 7.18 3.45 23.21
CA GLU A 258 6.99 4.55 24.15
C GLU A 258 5.60 5.22 23.98
N PRO A 259 5.09 5.90 25.02
CA PRO A 259 3.89 6.71 24.91
C PRO A 259 4.04 7.85 23.90
N LEU A 260 2.96 8.19 23.21
CA LEU A 260 2.95 9.34 22.31
C LEU A 260 3.13 10.65 23.07
N ARG A 261 3.89 11.58 22.51
CA ARG A 261 4.03 12.96 22.98
C ARG A 261 3.23 13.90 22.09
N ALA A 262 2.24 14.60 22.65
CA ALA A 262 1.49 15.61 21.92
C ALA A 262 2.40 16.76 21.46
N LEU A 263 2.27 17.16 20.21
CA LEU A 263 2.94 18.34 19.64
C LEU A 263 1.95 19.51 19.50
N THR A 264 0.68 19.21 19.39
CA THR A 264 -0.41 20.20 19.35
C THR A 264 -1.51 19.80 20.30
N GLU A 265 -2.26 20.80 20.79
CA GLU A 265 -3.38 20.62 21.73
C GLU A 265 -4.39 21.76 21.60
N GLY A 266 -5.61 21.56 22.06
CA GLY A 266 -6.66 22.59 22.07
C GLY A 266 -8.00 22.11 21.50
N ARG A 267 -8.95 23.05 21.31
CA ARG A 267 -10.27 22.78 20.70
C ARG A 267 -10.26 23.19 19.23
N TRP A 268 -9.39 22.60 18.47
CA TRP A 268 -9.22 22.80 17.03
C TRP A 268 -8.53 21.56 16.44
N GLU A 269 -8.49 21.43 15.11
CA GLU A 269 -7.98 20.25 14.44
C GLU A 269 -6.78 20.56 13.56
N VAL A 270 -5.80 19.67 13.56
CA VAL A 270 -4.76 19.57 12.53
C VAL A 270 -5.37 18.82 11.34
N THR A 271 -5.34 19.41 10.16
CA THR A 271 -5.93 18.82 8.95
C THR A 271 -4.94 17.99 8.13
N GLY A 272 -3.65 18.12 8.40
CA GLY A 272 -2.62 17.33 7.71
C GLY A 272 -1.21 17.73 8.09
N ILE A 273 -0.26 16.88 7.71
CA ILE A 273 1.18 17.14 7.85
C ILE A 273 1.71 17.50 6.46
N VAL A 274 2.17 18.72 6.27
CA VAL A 274 2.77 19.21 5.02
C VAL A 274 4.19 18.68 4.86
N GLY A 275 4.98 18.71 5.95
CA GLY A 275 6.36 18.26 5.96
C GLY A 275 6.96 18.19 7.35
N ALA A 276 8.14 17.62 7.45
CA ALA A 276 8.94 17.61 8.68
C ALA A 276 10.43 17.58 8.34
N ASP A 277 11.22 18.20 9.18
CA ASP A 277 12.67 18.08 9.22
C ASP A 277 13.13 17.74 10.65
N ASP A 278 14.45 17.76 10.93
CA ASP A 278 15.00 17.41 12.24
C ASP A 278 14.64 18.42 13.36
N ARG A 279 14.06 19.57 13.02
CA ARG A 279 13.79 20.70 13.93
C ARG A 279 12.33 21.04 14.06
N ALA A 280 11.55 20.86 12.99
CA ALA A 280 10.17 21.34 12.90
C ALA A 280 9.26 20.38 12.13
N VAL A 281 7.97 20.44 12.46
CA VAL A 281 6.89 19.83 11.70
C VAL A 281 6.00 20.95 11.16
N TYR A 282 5.71 20.89 9.86
CA TYR A 282 4.86 21.84 9.17
C TYR A 282 3.49 21.18 8.93
N TYR A 283 2.42 21.82 9.40
CA TYR A 283 1.05 21.29 9.37
C TYR A 283 0.01 22.38 9.11
#